data_b4ae55cc3f3883d4a8e4e2f1c76275ee
#
_entry.id   b4ae55cc3f3883d4a8e4e2f1c76275ee
#
_cell.length_a   1.000
_cell.length_b   1.000
_cell.length_c   1.000
_cell.angle_alpha   90.00
_cell.angle_beta   90.00
_cell.angle_gamma   90.00
#
_symmetry.space_group_name_H-M   'P 1'
#
loop_
_entity.id
_entity.type
_entity.pdbx_description
1 polymer ?
#
loop_
_entity_poly.entity_id
_entity_poly.type
_entity_poly.pdbx_seq_one_letter_code
_entity_poly.pdbx_strand_id
1 'polypeptide(L)'
;MRVGFGAGSTSGAGKGLTAVAATVLLTLAGCSTEPAAIEPLSPDSWPAAHANLRNSGSTDVSVGAPLTRDWTRPTGGTVTSPVSIGSNGQMFVTAATESGCNLFSFEIESARKRWCNRIGPSVVTATPTVDSAINVYIGDEGGLNSYNDHGQLRWRTPVYGVPKSAQFLGDGSVLSITQMGQVSVLDSQNGQLRVPILDLVPAPDFLTDPDADFEPMDTGLAQCSSGESECAVPAAPAVDRASDAIYLTLWRPGSIAPQLVSLQYSRDGAPGLVERWSSDLLPAGVASSPVLSEDGSTVYIADVDGRLTAFDTSDGKQKWTEGTGLGIGGSPSIASDGTIVPAGGDGTLMGLRDNGDSAERVWVRDDVEHAGAAAQSADGRGHTVVRDGDGLALLTFDAATGDSIDSQPLPDVVGTTVGTSVGPDGQVVTASYLGEIFTYTG
;
A
#
# COMPACT_ATOMS: atom_id res chain seq x y z
N MET A 1 81.23 18.22 -30.73
CA MET A 1 81.95 18.53 -31.96
C MET A 1 81.07 19.38 -32.83
N ARG A 2 81.45 20.62 -33.03
CA ARG A 2 81.10 21.61 -34.04
C ARG A 2 80.87 20.97 -35.42
N VAL A 3 79.99 21.46 -36.32
CA VAL A 3 80.02 22.62 -37.24
C VAL A 3 78.75 22.45 -38.10
N GLY A 4 77.87 23.33 -38.56
CA GLY A 4 77.99 24.74 -38.90
C GLY A 4 77.35 24.99 -40.26
N PHE A 5 76.62 26.07 -40.35
CA PHE A 5 76.33 26.96 -41.48
C PHE A 5 75.82 26.48 -42.85
N GLY A 6 74.77 27.20 -43.29
CA GLY A 6 74.44 27.43 -44.70
C GLY A 6 73.12 28.14 -44.94
N ALA A 7 73.17 29.49 -45.05
CA ALA A 7 72.10 30.35 -45.47
C ALA A 7 71.98 30.35 -47.02
N GLY A 8 70.78 30.44 -47.57
CA GLY A 8 70.52 30.66 -48.96
C GLY A 8 69.15 31.22 -49.18
N SER A 9 69.06 32.54 -49.42
CA SER A 9 67.88 33.30 -49.85
C SER A 9 67.61 33.16 -51.34
N THR A 10 66.37 32.89 -51.75
CA THR A 10 65.88 33.38 -53.03
C THR A 10 64.38 33.61 -52.92
N SER A 11 63.96 34.80 -53.31
CA SER A 11 62.67 35.37 -53.51
C SER A 11 61.85 34.66 -54.61
N GLY A 12 60.57 34.47 -54.40
CA GLY A 12 59.64 34.05 -55.46
C GLY A 12 58.18 34.31 -55.02
N ALA A 13 57.64 35.33 -55.65
CA ALA A 13 56.23 35.75 -55.47
C ALA A 13 55.25 34.71 -55.96
N GLY A 14 54.09 34.61 -55.29
CA GLY A 14 52.98 34.11 -56.02
C GLY A 14 51.85 33.41 -55.20
N LYS A 15 50.78 34.11 -55.09
CA LYS A 15 49.37 33.65 -54.99
C LYS A 15 48.92 33.10 -53.62
N GLY A 16 48.08 33.94 -53.01
CA GLY A 16 47.30 33.59 -51.86
C GLY A 16 46.32 32.44 -52.11
N LEU A 17 46.32 31.51 -51.17
CA LEU A 17 45.18 30.62 -50.89
C LEU A 17 44.78 30.87 -49.46
N THR A 18 43.62 31.51 -49.33
CA THR A 18 42.91 31.60 -48.04
C THR A 18 42.39 30.21 -47.67
N ALA A 19 43.04 29.58 -46.73
CA ALA A 19 42.54 28.38 -46.08
C ALA A 19 41.51 28.78 -45.03
N VAL A 20 40.20 28.53 -45.37
CA VAL A 20 39.12 28.63 -44.40
C VAL A 20 39.21 27.40 -43.48
N ALA A 21 39.69 27.60 -42.27
CA ALA A 21 39.59 26.57 -41.23
C ALA A 21 38.14 26.47 -40.76
N ALA A 22 37.41 25.48 -41.27
CA ALA A 22 36.12 25.09 -40.76
C ALA A 22 36.31 24.38 -39.42
N THR A 23 36.09 25.11 -38.29
CA THR A 23 36.02 24.53 -36.97
C THR A 23 34.66 23.81 -36.86
N VAL A 24 34.66 22.48 -36.98
CA VAL A 24 33.52 21.64 -36.70
C VAL A 24 33.39 21.58 -35.19
N LEU A 25 32.49 22.37 -34.59
CA LEU A 25 32.00 22.17 -33.23
C LEU A 25 31.15 20.89 -33.23
N LEU A 26 31.72 19.77 -32.78
CA LEU A 26 30.95 18.63 -32.35
C LEU A 26 30.21 19.03 -31.05
N THR A 27 28.96 19.42 -31.13
CA THR A 27 28.05 19.43 -30.00
C THR A 27 27.77 17.98 -29.64
N LEU A 28 28.41 17.48 -28.60
CA LEU A 28 28.01 16.30 -27.88
C LEU A 28 26.64 16.64 -27.24
N ALA A 29 25.56 16.41 -27.97
CA ALA A 29 24.25 16.28 -27.36
C ALA A 29 24.32 15.01 -26.50
N GLY A 30 24.71 15.15 -25.25
CA GLY A 30 24.51 14.13 -24.24
C GLY A 30 23.01 13.93 -24.12
N CYS A 31 22.49 12.80 -24.62
CA CYS A 31 21.19 12.31 -24.21
C CYS A 31 21.28 11.99 -22.70
N SER A 32 21.02 12.98 -21.86
CA SER A 32 20.54 12.71 -20.52
C SER A 32 19.10 12.22 -20.69
N THR A 33 18.91 10.95 -21.02
CA THR A 33 17.65 10.30 -20.69
C THR A 33 17.59 10.28 -19.17
N GLU A 34 16.83 11.20 -18.57
CA GLU A 34 16.36 10.96 -17.21
C GLU A 34 15.81 9.52 -17.20
N PRO A 35 16.25 8.67 -16.25
CA PRO A 35 15.70 7.35 -16.16
C PRO A 35 14.18 7.53 -16.04
N ALA A 36 13.43 6.84 -16.90
CA ALA A 36 11.97 6.88 -16.86
C ALA A 36 11.54 6.62 -15.42
N ALA A 37 10.68 7.48 -14.88
CA ALA A 37 10.17 7.31 -13.53
C ALA A 37 9.59 5.89 -13.43
N ILE A 38 10.20 5.04 -12.61
CA ILE A 38 9.73 3.67 -12.40
C ILE A 38 8.38 3.81 -11.69
N GLU A 39 7.31 3.26 -12.29
CA GLU A 39 6.06 3.10 -11.57
C GLU A 39 6.32 2.16 -10.40
N PRO A 40 6.25 2.62 -9.15
CA PRO A 40 6.72 1.82 -8.03
C PRO A 40 5.82 0.62 -7.75
N LEU A 41 4.50 0.77 -7.87
CA LEU A 41 3.55 -0.32 -7.74
C LEU A 41 3.29 -0.98 -9.11
N SER A 42 2.84 -2.22 -9.07
CA SER A 42 2.36 -2.92 -10.24
C SER A 42 1.08 -2.24 -10.76
N PRO A 43 1.07 -1.62 -11.95
CA PRO A 43 -0.11 -0.94 -12.47
C PRO A 43 -1.19 -1.94 -12.88
N ASP A 44 -2.41 -1.45 -13.09
CA ASP A 44 -3.54 -2.22 -13.61
C ASP A 44 -3.77 -3.55 -12.85
N SER A 45 -3.75 -3.48 -11.50
CA SER A 45 -3.89 -4.65 -10.64
C SER A 45 -4.20 -4.24 -9.19
N TRP A 46 -3.95 -5.12 -8.21
CA TRP A 46 -4.14 -4.86 -6.78
C TRP A 46 -2.84 -5.07 -6.00
N PRO A 47 -1.80 -4.25 -6.20
CA PRO A 47 -0.44 -4.53 -5.74
C PRO A 47 -0.19 -4.33 -4.24
N ALA A 48 -1.15 -3.80 -3.50
CA ALA A 48 -1.03 -3.50 -2.06
C ALA A 48 -2.33 -3.84 -1.31
N ALA A 49 -2.34 -3.70 0.01
CA ALA A 49 -3.48 -4.01 0.87
C ALA A 49 -4.80 -3.34 0.42
N HIS A 50 -4.71 -2.12 -0.07
CA HIS A 50 -5.85 -1.30 -0.52
C HIS A 50 -5.59 -0.74 -1.93
N ALA A 51 -5.16 -1.57 -2.84
CA ALA A 51 -4.84 -1.33 -4.25
C ALA A 51 -3.62 -0.44 -4.49
N ASN A 52 -3.53 0.74 -3.91
CA ASN A 52 -2.56 1.77 -4.30
C ASN A 52 -1.99 2.53 -3.10
N LEU A 53 -1.09 3.48 -3.35
CA LEU A 53 -0.40 4.26 -2.32
C LEU A 53 -1.33 5.13 -1.47
N ARG A 54 -2.49 5.52 -2.01
CA ARG A 54 -3.52 6.30 -1.31
C ARG A 54 -4.41 5.43 -0.42
N ASN A 55 -4.26 4.12 -0.47
CA ASN A 55 -5.16 3.14 0.16
C ASN A 55 -6.62 3.28 -0.30
N SER A 56 -6.84 3.77 -1.53
CA SER A 56 -8.19 4.12 -2.00
C SER A 56 -9.12 2.93 -2.21
N GLY A 57 -8.63 1.69 -2.18
CA GLY A 57 -9.44 0.51 -2.46
C GLY A 57 -10.02 0.52 -3.86
N SER A 58 -9.37 1.20 -4.82
CA SER A 58 -9.81 1.33 -6.21
C SER A 58 -8.69 1.03 -7.20
N THR A 59 -9.07 0.57 -8.38
CA THR A 59 -8.18 0.23 -9.50
C THR A 59 -8.70 0.82 -10.81
N ASP A 60 -7.80 1.00 -11.77
CA ASP A 60 -8.12 1.43 -13.14
C ASP A 60 -8.60 0.26 -14.03
N VAL A 61 -8.75 -0.94 -13.46
CA VAL A 61 -9.27 -2.13 -14.16
C VAL A 61 -10.79 -2.15 -14.12
N SER A 62 -11.41 -2.41 -15.27
CA SER A 62 -12.85 -2.66 -15.38
C SER A 62 -13.17 -4.12 -15.09
N VAL A 63 -14.31 -4.37 -14.45
CA VAL A 63 -14.78 -5.72 -14.10
C VAL A 63 -16.08 -6.03 -14.83
N GLY A 64 -16.11 -7.14 -15.60
CA GLY A 64 -17.32 -7.61 -16.26
C GLY A 64 -18.45 -7.99 -15.27
N ALA A 65 -19.66 -8.14 -15.77
CA ALA A 65 -20.81 -8.70 -15.03
C ALA A 65 -21.79 -9.35 -16.02
N PRO A 66 -22.49 -10.44 -15.61
CA PRO A 66 -22.42 -11.10 -14.32
C PRO A 66 -21.10 -11.84 -14.07
N LEU A 67 -20.72 -11.97 -12.79
CA LEU A 67 -19.54 -12.73 -12.39
C LEU A 67 -19.85 -14.25 -12.37
N THR A 68 -18.84 -15.04 -12.65
CA THR A 68 -18.88 -16.50 -12.46
C THR A 68 -17.66 -16.93 -11.67
N ARG A 69 -17.86 -17.89 -10.77
CA ARG A 69 -16.74 -18.42 -9.98
C ARG A 69 -15.85 -19.32 -10.84
N ASP A 70 -14.56 -18.98 -10.90
CA ASP A 70 -13.57 -19.79 -11.62
C ASP A 70 -13.10 -20.97 -10.76
N TRP A 71 -12.64 -20.67 -9.55
CA TRP A 71 -12.10 -21.68 -8.65
C TRP A 71 -12.14 -21.24 -7.18
N THR A 72 -11.96 -22.23 -6.31
CA THR A 72 -11.75 -22.06 -4.87
C THR A 72 -10.50 -22.83 -4.46
N ARG A 73 -9.68 -22.24 -3.55
CA ARG A 73 -8.47 -22.88 -3.08
C ARG A 73 -8.19 -22.60 -1.60
N PRO A 74 -8.04 -23.65 -0.76
CA PRO A 74 -7.60 -23.49 0.63
C PRO A 74 -6.10 -23.18 0.71
N THR A 75 -5.72 -22.33 1.67
CA THR A 75 -4.32 -22.03 2.03
C THR A 75 -3.77 -22.97 3.08
N GLY A 76 -4.66 -23.58 3.87
CA GLY A 76 -4.29 -24.48 4.98
C GLY A 76 -4.09 -23.76 6.31
N GLY A 77 -4.47 -22.50 6.42
CA GLY A 77 -4.43 -21.68 7.64
C GLY A 77 -5.28 -20.44 7.50
N THR A 78 -5.51 -19.71 8.61
CA THR A 78 -6.32 -18.49 8.59
C THR A 78 -5.62 -17.38 7.78
N VAL A 79 -6.42 -16.65 6.99
CA VAL A 79 -5.99 -15.48 6.23
C VAL A 79 -6.56 -14.24 6.91
N THR A 80 -5.69 -13.31 7.31
CA THR A 80 -6.05 -12.11 8.07
C THR A 80 -5.79 -10.82 7.32
N SER A 81 -5.19 -10.92 6.13
CA SER A 81 -4.80 -9.77 5.30
C SER A 81 -5.32 -9.94 3.88
N PRO A 82 -5.70 -8.84 3.19
CA PRO A 82 -6.13 -8.90 1.79
C PRO A 82 -5.11 -9.55 0.87
N VAL A 83 -5.59 -10.11 -0.24
CA VAL A 83 -4.73 -10.68 -1.29
C VAL A 83 -4.18 -9.55 -2.14
N SER A 84 -2.86 -9.51 -2.38
CA SER A 84 -2.27 -8.61 -3.39
C SER A 84 -2.04 -9.35 -4.71
N ILE A 85 -2.12 -8.58 -5.82
CA ILE A 85 -2.08 -9.13 -7.17
C ILE A 85 -1.19 -8.23 -8.02
N GLY A 86 -0.18 -8.83 -8.66
CA GLY A 86 0.68 -8.14 -9.62
C GLY A 86 0.05 -8.07 -11.02
N SER A 87 0.54 -7.16 -11.86
CA SER A 87 0.05 -6.96 -13.24
C SER A 87 0.22 -8.18 -14.16
N ASN A 88 1.01 -9.16 -13.74
CA ASN A 88 1.17 -10.43 -14.44
C ASN A 88 0.18 -11.53 -13.97
N GLY A 89 -0.83 -11.19 -13.16
CA GLY A 89 -1.80 -12.14 -12.61
C GLY A 89 -1.25 -13.05 -11.50
N GLN A 90 -0.10 -12.73 -10.95
CA GLN A 90 0.46 -13.44 -9.80
C GLN A 90 -0.12 -12.90 -8.50
N MET A 91 -0.82 -13.73 -7.75
CA MET A 91 -1.39 -13.40 -6.45
C MET A 91 -0.42 -13.74 -5.32
N PHE A 92 -0.47 -12.94 -4.25
CA PHE A 92 0.31 -13.16 -3.04
C PHE A 92 -0.62 -13.10 -1.83
N VAL A 93 -0.52 -14.11 -0.98
CA VAL A 93 -1.34 -14.23 0.23
C VAL A 93 -0.51 -14.79 1.37
N THR A 94 -0.80 -14.32 2.57
CA THR A 94 -0.24 -14.85 3.81
C THR A 94 -1.30 -15.65 4.57
N ALA A 95 -0.90 -16.73 5.21
CA ALA A 95 -1.82 -17.55 5.99
C ALA A 95 -1.12 -18.12 7.24
N ALA A 96 -1.84 -18.15 8.38
CA ALA A 96 -1.36 -18.68 9.64
C ALA A 96 -1.44 -20.22 9.61
N THR A 97 -0.46 -20.86 8.98
CA THR A 97 -0.35 -22.31 8.90
C THR A 97 0.48 -22.85 10.06
N GLU A 98 0.11 -24.00 10.59
CA GLU A 98 0.87 -24.68 11.66
C GLU A 98 2.26 -25.12 11.18
N SER A 99 2.35 -25.58 9.94
CA SER A 99 3.60 -26.07 9.35
C SER A 99 3.67 -25.76 7.86
N GLY A 100 4.87 -25.88 7.28
CA GLY A 100 5.08 -25.59 5.85
C GLY A 100 5.15 -24.09 5.57
N CYS A 101 4.61 -23.65 4.44
CA CYS A 101 4.64 -22.26 4.01
C CYS A 101 3.59 -21.39 4.72
N ASN A 102 3.89 -20.10 4.87
CA ASN A 102 2.94 -19.08 5.34
C ASN A 102 2.87 -17.84 4.43
N LEU A 103 3.73 -17.73 3.44
CA LEU A 103 3.64 -16.80 2.31
C LEU A 103 3.52 -17.63 1.03
N PHE A 104 2.47 -17.37 0.25
CA PHE A 104 2.14 -18.12 -0.95
C PHE A 104 2.06 -17.22 -2.16
N SER A 105 2.43 -17.76 -3.31
CA SER A 105 2.16 -17.18 -4.62
C SER A 105 1.38 -18.16 -5.49
N PHE A 106 0.28 -17.67 -6.09
CA PHE A 106 -0.58 -18.42 -6.99
C PHE A 106 -0.78 -17.66 -8.31
N GLU A 107 -1.11 -18.40 -9.37
CA GLU A 107 -1.62 -17.82 -10.61
C GLU A 107 -3.13 -17.59 -10.50
N ILE A 108 -3.60 -16.40 -10.83
CA ILE A 108 -5.01 -16.03 -10.71
C ILE A 108 -5.91 -16.84 -11.64
N GLU A 109 -5.47 -17.15 -12.86
CA GLU A 109 -6.25 -17.90 -13.86
C GLU A 109 -6.44 -19.37 -13.50
N SER A 110 -5.47 -19.99 -12.86
CA SER A 110 -5.40 -21.47 -12.72
C SER A 110 -5.36 -21.97 -11.30
N ALA A 111 -5.33 -21.10 -10.30
CA ALA A 111 -5.04 -21.45 -8.91
C ALA A 111 -3.71 -22.17 -8.69
N ARG A 112 -2.85 -22.27 -9.71
CA ARG A 112 -1.59 -23.01 -9.60
C ARG A 112 -0.65 -22.28 -8.65
N LYS A 113 -0.15 -23.01 -7.63
CA LYS A 113 0.89 -22.48 -6.76
C LYS A 113 2.21 -22.33 -7.54
N ARG A 114 2.74 -21.10 -7.64
CA ARG A 114 4.02 -20.82 -8.27
C ARG A 114 5.17 -21.15 -7.32
N TRP A 115 5.07 -20.61 -6.11
CA TRP A 115 6.04 -20.83 -5.04
C TRP A 115 5.40 -20.58 -3.67
N CYS A 116 6.10 -20.96 -2.63
CA CYS A 116 5.75 -20.54 -1.29
C CYS A 116 7.00 -20.52 -0.39
N ASN A 117 6.97 -19.66 0.62
CA ASN A 117 8.04 -19.52 1.60
C ASN A 117 7.50 -19.64 3.03
N ARG A 118 8.37 -20.08 3.94
CA ARG A 118 8.17 -19.96 5.39
C ARG A 118 9.02 -18.82 5.88
N ILE A 119 8.39 -17.79 6.45
CA ILE A 119 9.02 -16.67 7.14
C ILE A 119 8.47 -16.58 8.56
N GLY A 120 8.80 -15.55 9.33
CA GLY A 120 8.33 -15.42 10.71
C GLY A 120 6.80 -15.54 10.84
N PRO A 121 6.28 -15.97 12.02
CA PRO A 121 4.84 -16.16 12.22
C PRO A 121 4.03 -14.87 12.07
N SER A 122 4.62 -13.71 12.35
CA SER A 122 3.96 -12.41 12.27
C SER A 122 3.71 -11.91 10.84
N VAL A 123 4.21 -12.59 9.81
CA VAL A 123 3.97 -12.26 8.38
C VAL A 123 2.49 -12.15 8.02
N VAL A 124 1.64 -12.87 8.73
CA VAL A 124 0.19 -12.91 8.46
C VAL A 124 -0.53 -11.60 8.79
N THR A 125 0.11 -10.69 9.51
CA THR A 125 -0.50 -9.42 9.94
C THR A 125 -0.35 -8.29 8.93
N ALA A 126 0.26 -8.56 7.76
CA ALA A 126 0.47 -7.60 6.68
C ALA A 126 0.19 -8.21 5.31
N THR A 127 -0.34 -7.42 4.41
CA THR A 127 -0.47 -7.78 2.99
C THR A 127 0.89 -7.59 2.31
N PRO A 128 1.35 -8.55 1.48
CA PRO A 128 2.51 -8.35 0.63
C PRO A 128 2.29 -7.17 -0.33
N THR A 129 3.27 -6.30 -0.50
CA THR A 129 3.24 -5.24 -1.52
C THR A 129 4.05 -5.66 -2.72
N VAL A 130 3.58 -5.34 -3.92
CA VAL A 130 4.16 -5.83 -5.19
C VAL A 130 4.56 -4.66 -6.07
N ASP A 131 5.82 -4.59 -6.49
CA ASP A 131 6.26 -3.56 -7.43
C ASP A 131 5.96 -3.92 -8.90
N SER A 132 6.19 -2.97 -9.80
CA SER A 132 5.96 -3.16 -11.25
C SER A 132 6.86 -4.23 -11.91
N ALA A 133 7.92 -4.66 -11.24
CA ALA A 133 8.78 -5.76 -11.64
C ALA A 133 8.41 -7.10 -10.97
N ILE A 134 7.26 -7.13 -10.28
CA ILE A 134 6.74 -8.27 -9.52
C ILE A 134 7.68 -8.70 -8.38
N ASN A 135 8.46 -7.78 -7.84
CA ASN A 135 9.12 -8.04 -6.57
C ASN A 135 8.13 -7.83 -5.43
N VAL A 136 8.21 -8.69 -4.43
CA VAL A 136 7.32 -8.74 -3.28
C VAL A 136 8.04 -8.21 -2.06
N TYR A 137 7.37 -7.36 -1.29
CA TYR A 137 7.87 -6.78 -0.05
C TYR A 137 6.93 -7.19 1.08
N ILE A 138 7.48 -7.81 2.11
CA ILE A 138 6.70 -8.32 3.23
C ILE A 138 7.48 -8.29 4.53
N GLY A 139 6.85 -7.83 5.60
CA GLY A 139 7.39 -7.79 6.94
C GLY A 139 7.28 -9.12 7.69
N ASP A 140 8.22 -9.37 8.55
CA ASP A 140 8.13 -10.36 9.61
C ASP A 140 8.76 -9.80 10.90
N GLU A 141 8.89 -10.60 11.93
CA GLU A 141 9.52 -10.19 13.20
C GLU A 141 10.95 -9.69 12.96
N GLY A 142 11.16 -8.40 13.21
CA GLY A 142 12.47 -7.76 13.11
C GLY A 142 13.03 -7.64 11.71
N GLY A 143 12.20 -7.63 10.66
CA GLY A 143 12.72 -7.45 9.32
C GLY A 143 11.69 -7.17 8.22
N LEU A 144 12.08 -6.37 7.23
CA LEU A 144 11.42 -6.28 5.94
C LEU A 144 12.18 -7.12 4.93
N ASN A 145 11.47 -7.99 4.23
CA ASN A 145 12.01 -8.89 3.21
C ASN A 145 11.57 -8.44 1.81
N SER A 146 12.43 -8.61 0.82
CA SER A 146 12.05 -8.53 -0.59
C SER A 146 12.34 -9.86 -1.29
N TYR A 147 11.36 -10.34 -2.06
CA TYR A 147 11.48 -11.53 -2.90
C TYR A 147 11.25 -11.16 -4.36
N ASN A 148 11.87 -11.92 -5.29
CA ASN A 148 11.55 -11.79 -6.71
C ASN A 148 10.26 -12.59 -7.04
N ASP A 149 9.81 -12.50 -8.30
CA ASP A 149 8.64 -13.19 -8.85
C ASP A 149 8.68 -14.73 -8.75
N HIS A 150 9.86 -15.30 -8.49
CA HIS A 150 10.11 -16.73 -8.27
C HIS A 150 10.22 -17.12 -6.78
N GLY A 151 10.02 -16.16 -5.85
CA GLY A 151 10.11 -16.39 -4.41
C GLY A 151 11.53 -16.49 -3.86
N GLN A 152 12.53 -16.07 -4.62
CA GLN A 152 13.90 -16.01 -4.13
C GLN A 152 14.13 -14.70 -3.36
N LEU A 153 14.74 -14.80 -2.19
CA LEU A 153 15.07 -13.65 -1.36
C LEU A 153 16.06 -12.73 -2.11
N ARG A 154 15.69 -11.46 -2.30
CA ARG A 154 16.55 -10.41 -2.85
C ARG A 154 17.38 -9.77 -1.76
N TRP A 155 16.71 -9.36 -0.69
CA TRP A 155 17.33 -8.76 0.50
C TRP A 155 16.40 -8.86 1.71
N ARG A 156 16.97 -8.71 2.90
CA ARG A 156 16.28 -8.55 4.18
C ARG A 156 16.95 -7.40 4.92
N THR A 157 16.16 -6.43 5.38
CA THR A 157 16.62 -5.31 6.19
C THR A 157 16.10 -5.46 7.61
N PRO A 158 16.98 -5.48 8.62
CA PRO A 158 16.57 -5.50 10.02
C PRO A 158 15.81 -4.21 10.38
N VAL A 159 14.72 -4.34 11.14
CA VAL A 159 13.93 -3.25 11.71
C VAL A 159 13.52 -3.58 13.13
N TYR A 160 13.14 -2.59 13.93
CA TYR A 160 12.61 -2.79 15.27
C TYR A 160 11.08 -2.93 15.22
N GLY A 161 10.57 -4.12 15.53
CA GLY A 161 9.16 -4.48 15.41
C GLY A 161 8.81 -5.29 14.17
N VAL A 162 7.53 -5.38 13.84
CA VAL A 162 6.98 -6.06 12.66
C VAL A 162 6.48 -5.01 11.67
N PRO A 163 7.04 -4.93 10.46
CA PRO A 163 6.55 -4.02 9.44
C PRO A 163 5.09 -4.28 9.09
N LYS A 164 4.31 -3.22 9.02
CA LYS A 164 3.00 -3.23 8.36
C LYS A 164 3.22 -3.30 6.83
N SER A 165 2.14 -3.41 6.04
CA SER A 165 2.28 -3.45 4.58
C SER A 165 3.12 -2.28 4.08
N ALA A 166 4.19 -2.57 3.35
CA ALA A 166 5.10 -1.56 2.83
C ALA A 166 4.39 -0.67 1.81
N GLN A 167 4.87 0.57 1.65
CA GLN A 167 4.44 1.50 0.62
C GLN A 167 5.64 2.01 -0.17
N PHE A 168 5.40 2.78 -1.23
CA PHE A 168 6.45 3.40 -2.00
C PHE A 168 6.36 4.92 -1.94
N LEU A 169 7.51 5.57 -1.99
CA LEU A 169 7.63 7.01 -2.18
C LEU A 169 7.77 7.35 -3.66
N GLY A 170 7.59 8.60 -4.03
CA GLY A 170 7.58 9.01 -5.42
C GLY A 170 8.89 8.79 -6.18
N ASP A 171 10.00 8.54 -5.47
CA ASP A 171 11.31 8.17 -6.07
C ASP A 171 11.50 6.64 -6.21
N GLY A 172 10.48 5.84 -5.87
CA GLY A 172 10.54 4.38 -5.87
C GLY A 172 11.26 3.78 -4.66
N SER A 173 11.56 4.57 -3.64
CA SER A 173 12.04 4.07 -2.35
C SER A 173 10.92 3.34 -1.61
N VAL A 174 11.27 2.28 -0.88
CA VAL A 174 10.34 1.50 -0.07
C VAL A 174 10.19 2.16 1.31
N LEU A 175 8.98 2.52 1.67
CA LEU A 175 8.61 2.98 3.00
C LEU A 175 8.18 1.78 3.84
N SER A 176 8.82 1.59 4.97
CA SER A 176 8.48 0.56 5.97
C SER A 176 8.17 1.23 7.29
N ILE A 177 7.02 0.91 7.87
CA ILE A 177 6.63 1.36 9.20
C ILE A 177 6.25 0.14 10.03
N THR A 178 6.83 0.01 11.23
CA THR A 178 6.52 -1.10 12.13
C THR A 178 5.38 -0.73 13.08
N GLN A 179 4.71 -1.74 13.65
CA GLN A 179 3.68 -1.53 14.67
C GLN A 179 4.23 -0.84 15.92
N MET A 180 5.54 -0.88 16.14
CA MET A 180 6.22 -0.18 17.26
C MET A 180 6.60 1.27 16.93
N GLY A 181 6.29 1.75 15.70
CA GLY A 181 6.50 3.15 15.32
C GLY A 181 7.87 3.46 14.72
N GLN A 182 8.67 2.47 14.33
CA GLN A 182 9.91 2.72 13.57
C GLN A 182 9.60 2.94 12.10
N VAL A 183 10.12 4.02 11.52
CA VAL A 183 9.97 4.39 10.10
C VAL A 183 11.31 4.31 9.39
N SER A 184 11.36 3.55 8.30
CA SER A 184 12.55 3.35 7.48
C SER A 184 12.24 3.62 6.01
N VAL A 185 13.12 4.33 5.31
CA VAL A 185 13.09 4.50 3.86
C VAL A 185 14.26 3.74 3.25
N LEU A 186 13.96 2.77 2.40
CA LEU A 186 14.90 1.80 1.89
C LEU A 186 15.02 1.87 0.36
N ASP A 187 16.20 1.58 -0.12
CA ASP A 187 16.44 1.33 -1.54
C ASP A 187 15.73 0.03 -1.96
N SER A 188 14.84 0.10 -2.95
CA SER A 188 14.04 -1.05 -3.41
C SER A 188 14.87 -2.18 -4.03
N GLN A 189 16.11 -1.89 -4.48
CA GLN A 189 16.96 -2.89 -5.12
C GLN A 189 17.79 -3.70 -4.14
N ASN A 190 18.26 -3.07 -3.05
CA ASN A 190 19.22 -3.71 -2.14
C ASN A 190 18.84 -3.62 -0.65
N GLY A 191 17.74 -2.94 -0.30
CA GLY A 191 17.26 -2.80 1.07
C GLY A 191 18.10 -1.89 1.97
N GLN A 192 19.03 -1.11 1.43
CA GLN A 192 19.82 -0.19 2.22
C GLN A 192 19.02 1.05 2.62
N LEU A 193 19.28 1.57 3.82
CA LEU A 193 18.69 2.82 4.29
C LEU A 193 19.08 3.99 3.37
N ARG A 194 18.09 4.75 2.94
CA ARG A 194 18.27 5.98 2.17
C ARG A 194 18.39 7.21 3.05
N VAL A 195 17.78 7.18 4.22
CA VAL A 195 17.79 8.25 5.22
C VAL A 195 17.94 7.65 6.61
N PRO A 196 18.33 8.44 7.62
CA PRO A 196 18.29 7.98 9.00
C PRO A 196 16.91 7.46 9.39
N ILE A 197 16.85 6.42 10.21
CA ILE A 197 15.63 5.89 10.79
C ILE A 197 14.95 6.99 11.63
N LEU A 198 13.62 7.06 11.54
CA LEU A 198 12.79 7.90 12.40
C LEU A 198 12.01 6.98 13.35
N ASP A 199 12.26 7.10 14.65
CA ASP A 199 11.49 6.43 15.68
C ASP A 199 10.40 7.37 16.20
N LEU A 200 9.13 7.09 15.84
CA LEU A 200 7.95 7.86 16.29
C LEU A 200 7.61 7.55 17.76
N VAL A 201 7.98 6.36 18.19
CA VAL A 201 7.98 5.91 19.58
C VAL A 201 9.43 5.60 19.93
N PRO A 202 9.95 6.08 21.08
CA PRO A 202 11.32 5.81 21.46
C PRO A 202 11.63 4.32 21.48
N ALA A 203 12.61 3.90 20.70
CA ALA A 203 13.14 2.54 20.73
C ALA A 203 14.16 2.40 21.88
N PRO A 204 14.33 1.19 22.48
CA PRO A 204 15.38 0.95 23.46
C PRO A 204 16.77 1.22 22.88
N ASP A 205 17.56 2.03 23.57
CA ASP A 205 18.96 2.29 23.20
C ASP A 205 19.89 1.60 24.20
N PHE A 206 20.24 0.36 23.91
CA PHE A 206 21.11 -0.46 24.75
C PHE A 206 22.56 0.05 24.83
N LEU A 207 22.94 1.03 24.00
CA LEU A 207 24.26 1.67 24.08
C LEU A 207 24.32 2.72 25.19
N THR A 208 23.23 3.45 25.39
CA THR A 208 23.12 4.49 26.41
C THR A 208 22.43 3.99 27.68
N ASP A 209 21.56 3.00 27.57
CA ASP A 209 20.87 2.32 28.67
C ASP A 209 21.03 0.79 28.54
N PRO A 210 22.12 0.21 29.06
CA PRO A 210 22.38 -1.23 29.01
C PRO A 210 21.37 -2.07 29.82
N ASP A 211 20.61 -1.46 30.70
CA ASP A 211 19.60 -2.09 31.55
C ASP A 211 18.18 -1.95 30.93
N ALA A 212 18.06 -1.35 29.76
CA ALA A 212 16.79 -1.28 29.04
C ALA A 212 16.21 -2.69 28.80
N ASP A 213 14.94 -2.86 29.07
CA ASP A 213 14.27 -4.13 28.84
C ASP A 213 14.16 -4.42 27.33
N PHE A 214 14.48 -5.65 26.94
CA PHE A 214 14.25 -6.12 25.58
C PHE A 214 12.78 -6.49 25.42
N GLU A 215 12.06 -5.75 24.59
CA GLU A 215 10.70 -6.10 24.22
C GLU A 215 10.73 -7.05 23.00
N PRO A 216 9.90 -8.13 23.02
CA PRO A 216 9.72 -8.97 21.83
C PRO A 216 9.27 -8.13 20.63
N MET A 217 9.76 -8.46 19.43
CA MET A 217 9.50 -7.69 18.20
C MET A 217 8.02 -7.66 17.81
N ASP A 218 7.21 -8.57 18.32
CA ASP A 218 5.77 -8.67 18.09
C ASP A 218 4.92 -8.03 19.23
N THR A 219 5.55 -7.33 20.18
CA THR A 219 4.83 -6.60 21.24
C THR A 219 3.78 -5.66 20.64
N GLY A 220 2.56 -5.71 21.14
CA GLY A 220 1.42 -4.91 20.68
C GLY A 220 0.82 -5.32 19.33
N LEU A 221 1.39 -6.31 18.63
CA LEU A 221 0.95 -6.67 17.29
C LEU A 221 -0.50 -7.21 17.26
N ALA A 222 -0.89 -7.99 18.26
CA ALA A 222 -2.26 -8.51 18.36
C ALA A 222 -3.29 -7.39 18.55
N GLN A 223 -2.93 -6.35 19.27
CA GLN A 223 -3.75 -5.17 19.58
C GLN A 223 -3.95 -4.25 18.34
N CYS A 224 -3.16 -4.39 17.29
CA CYS A 224 -3.33 -3.61 16.08
C CYS A 224 -4.71 -3.83 15.42
N SER A 225 -5.25 -5.05 15.49
CA SER A 225 -6.55 -5.37 14.90
C SER A 225 -7.74 -4.83 15.68
N SER A 226 -7.57 -4.51 16.96
CA SER A 226 -8.58 -3.90 17.84
C SER A 226 -8.37 -2.38 18.03
N GLY A 227 -7.27 -1.82 17.52
CA GLY A 227 -6.96 -0.39 17.65
C GLY A 227 -6.65 0.03 19.08
N GLU A 228 -5.98 -0.84 19.84
CA GLU A 228 -5.62 -0.60 21.25
C GLU A 228 -4.24 0.06 21.37
N SER A 229 -3.98 0.64 22.54
CA SER A 229 -2.81 1.51 22.82
C SER A 229 -1.44 0.83 22.70
N GLU A 230 -1.40 -0.48 22.84
CA GLU A 230 -0.18 -1.28 22.77
C GLU A 230 0.37 -1.38 21.33
N CYS A 231 -0.47 -1.15 20.34
CA CYS A 231 -0.06 -1.05 18.94
C CYS A 231 0.13 0.43 18.54
N ALA A 232 1.37 0.88 18.42
CA ALA A 232 1.63 2.28 18.10
C ALA A 232 1.17 2.66 16.69
N VAL A 233 1.42 1.81 15.67
CA VAL A 233 0.97 2.02 14.29
C VAL A 233 0.19 0.80 13.80
N PRO A 234 -1.14 0.86 13.74
CA PRO A 234 -1.96 -0.33 13.54
C PRO A 234 -2.02 -0.82 12.09
N ALA A 235 -1.85 0.07 11.11
CA ALA A 235 -2.14 -0.24 9.71
C ALA A 235 -1.14 0.41 8.74
N ALA A 236 -1.23 0.06 7.45
CA ALA A 236 -0.41 0.62 6.40
C ALA A 236 -0.65 2.14 6.26
N PRO A 237 0.40 2.96 6.05
CA PRO A 237 0.23 4.39 5.81
C PRO A 237 -0.36 4.66 4.43
N ALA A 238 -1.01 5.82 4.25
CA ALA A 238 -1.26 6.39 2.94
C ALA A 238 -0.10 7.30 2.52
N VAL A 239 0.19 7.34 1.22
CA VAL A 239 1.27 8.17 0.66
C VAL A 239 0.72 9.01 -0.49
N ASP A 240 0.94 10.32 -0.42
CA ASP A 240 0.80 11.19 -1.58
C ASP A 240 2.12 11.14 -2.38
N ARG A 241 2.08 10.43 -3.50
CA ARG A 241 3.24 10.26 -4.37
C ARG A 241 3.82 11.56 -4.91
N ALA A 242 2.97 12.57 -5.13
CA ALA A 242 3.38 13.82 -5.73
C ALA A 242 4.20 14.68 -4.77
N SER A 243 3.82 14.70 -3.50
CA SER A 243 4.47 15.48 -2.45
C SER A 243 5.40 14.67 -1.55
N ASP A 244 5.35 13.32 -1.58
CA ASP A 244 5.95 12.41 -0.60
C ASP A 244 5.49 12.67 0.84
N ALA A 245 4.28 13.20 1.00
CA ALA A 245 3.62 13.26 2.30
C ALA A 245 3.08 11.87 2.67
N ILE A 246 3.28 11.48 3.92
CA ILE A 246 2.91 10.18 4.47
C ILE A 246 1.91 10.42 5.59
N TYR A 247 0.82 9.68 5.61
CA TYR A 247 -0.23 9.78 6.61
C TYR A 247 -0.40 8.45 7.32
N LEU A 248 -0.36 8.46 8.65
CA LEU A 248 -0.52 7.28 9.49
C LEU A 248 -1.24 7.63 10.78
N THR A 249 -1.86 6.65 11.42
CA THR A 249 -2.36 6.81 12.78
C THR A 249 -1.30 6.34 13.77
N LEU A 250 -1.12 7.09 14.84
CA LEU A 250 -0.10 6.85 15.85
C LEU A 250 -0.67 6.94 17.25
N TRP A 251 -0.51 5.88 18.02
CA TRP A 251 -0.73 5.90 19.45
C TRP A 251 0.58 6.16 20.18
N ARG A 252 0.74 7.35 20.72
CA ARG A 252 1.96 7.72 21.45
C ARG A 252 1.94 7.15 22.89
N PRO A 253 3.09 6.74 23.44
CA PRO A 253 3.18 6.29 24.83
C PRO A 253 2.59 7.32 25.81
N GLY A 254 1.73 6.84 26.70
CA GLY A 254 1.07 7.69 27.71
C GLY A 254 -0.08 8.56 27.18
N SER A 255 -0.37 8.54 25.87
CA SER A 255 -1.58 9.17 25.33
C SER A 255 -2.81 8.35 25.65
N ILE A 256 -3.96 9.02 25.82
CA ILE A 256 -5.25 8.37 26.07
C ILE A 256 -5.97 7.97 24.77
N ALA A 257 -5.49 8.41 23.61
CA ALA A 257 -6.05 8.10 22.31
C ALA A 257 -5.00 8.32 21.20
N PRO A 258 -5.19 7.74 20.01
CA PRO A 258 -4.29 7.94 18.88
C PRO A 258 -4.50 9.30 18.21
N GLN A 259 -3.59 9.65 17.31
CA GLN A 259 -3.63 10.83 16.45
C GLN A 259 -3.40 10.43 15.00
N LEU A 260 -3.94 11.19 14.05
CA LEU A 260 -3.46 11.19 12.68
C LEU A 260 -2.18 12.02 12.62
N VAL A 261 -1.13 11.47 12.01
CA VAL A 261 0.19 12.10 11.89
C VAL A 261 0.55 12.21 10.42
N SER A 262 1.09 13.36 10.02
CA SER A 262 1.70 13.56 8.70
C SER A 262 3.21 13.64 8.83
N LEU A 263 3.90 12.79 8.06
CA LEU A 263 5.35 12.88 7.86
C LEU A 263 5.64 13.43 6.46
N GLN A 264 6.81 14.04 6.31
CA GLN A 264 7.33 14.48 5.04
C GLN A 264 8.66 13.78 4.76
N TYR A 265 8.74 13.12 3.62
CA TYR A 265 10.00 12.67 3.07
C TYR A 265 10.59 13.76 2.16
N SER A 266 11.84 14.12 2.39
CA SER A 266 12.59 15.07 1.57
C SER A 266 13.68 14.33 0.81
N ARG A 267 13.73 14.53 -0.52
CA ARG A 267 14.75 13.96 -1.41
C ARG A 267 15.93 14.91 -1.62
N ASP A 268 15.66 16.22 -1.58
CA ASP A 268 16.59 17.27 -1.92
C ASP A 268 17.34 17.80 -0.70
N GLY A 269 18.61 18.18 -0.90
CA GLY A 269 19.46 18.75 0.14
C GLY A 269 19.99 17.68 1.09
N ALA A 270 19.53 17.66 2.35
CA ALA A 270 19.77 16.60 3.31
C ALA A 270 18.55 15.68 3.33
N PRO A 271 18.60 14.51 2.66
CA PRO A 271 17.45 13.59 2.66
C PRO A 271 17.05 13.19 4.08
N GLY A 272 15.76 13.15 4.35
CA GLY A 272 15.27 12.87 5.70
C GLY A 272 13.77 12.72 5.77
N LEU A 273 13.33 12.24 6.94
CA LEU A 273 11.94 12.16 7.36
C LEU A 273 11.71 13.14 8.50
N VAL A 274 10.65 13.92 8.43
CA VAL A 274 10.23 14.83 9.50
C VAL A 274 8.72 14.75 9.72
N GLU A 275 8.28 14.88 10.96
CA GLU A 275 6.86 15.08 11.27
C GLU A 275 6.47 16.51 10.92
N ARG A 276 5.39 16.67 10.14
CA ARG A 276 4.85 17.99 9.74
C ARG A 276 3.83 18.49 10.73
N TRP A 277 2.88 17.64 11.06
CA TRP A 277 1.80 17.93 11.99
C TRP A 277 1.20 16.63 12.57
N SER A 278 0.52 16.77 13.69
CA SER A 278 -0.37 15.78 14.29
C SER A 278 -1.73 16.42 14.48
N SER A 279 -2.80 15.66 14.27
CA SER A 279 -4.17 16.10 14.56
C SER A 279 -4.41 16.19 16.07
N ASP A 280 -5.57 16.69 16.45
CA ASP A 280 -6.12 16.44 17.78
C ASP A 280 -6.30 14.93 18.01
N LEU A 281 -6.49 14.52 19.27
CA LEU A 281 -6.73 13.13 19.61
C LEU A 281 -7.99 12.62 18.93
N LEU A 282 -7.91 11.44 18.35
CA LEU A 282 -9.06 10.77 17.76
C LEU A 282 -10.00 10.29 18.86
N PRO A 283 -11.31 10.23 18.61
CA PRO A 283 -12.29 9.90 19.68
C PRO A 283 -12.24 8.44 20.12
N ALA A 284 -11.67 7.55 19.30
CA ALA A 284 -11.54 6.12 19.57
C ALA A 284 -10.26 5.55 18.96
N GLY A 285 -9.97 4.29 19.26
CA GLY A 285 -8.90 3.53 18.61
C GLY A 285 -9.08 3.40 17.10
N VAL A 286 -8.02 3.11 16.39
CA VAL A 286 -8.02 2.94 14.93
C VAL A 286 -7.32 1.64 14.58
N ALA A 287 -7.96 0.82 13.74
CA ALA A 287 -7.37 -0.40 13.19
C ALA A 287 -7.28 -0.36 11.65
N SER A 288 -7.90 0.65 11.02
CA SER A 288 -7.92 0.87 9.58
C SER A 288 -6.70 1.65 9.09
N SER A 289 -6.35 1.47 7.81
CA SER A 289 -5.41 2.35 7.12
C SER A 289 -6.05 3.71 6.84
N PRO A 290 -5.30 4.82 6.94
CA PRO A 290 -5.72 6.11 6.38
C PRO A 290 -5.97 5.97 4.87
N VAL A 291 -6.99 6.68 4.37
CA VAL A 291 -7.32 6.71 2.95
C VAL A 291 -7.22 8.15 2.45
N LEU A 292 -6.44 8.38 1.40
CA LEU A 292 -6.24 9.70 0.82
C LEU A 292 -7.20 9.92 -0.36
N SER A 293 -7.86 11.09 -0.41
CA SER A 293 -8.68 11.52 -1.53
C SER A 293 -7.87 11.57 -2.84
N GLU A 294 -8.55 11.58 -3.97
CA GLU A 294 -7.90 11.58 -5.28
C GLU A 294 -7.05 12.84 -5.51
N ASP A 295 -7.56 13.98 -5.08
CA ASP A 295 -6.87 15.29 -5.17
C ASP A 295 -5.81 15.51 -4.07
N GLY A 296 -5.65 14.56 -3.15
CA GLY A 296 -4.70 14.65 -2.05
C GLY A 296 -5.05 15.66 -0.96
N SER A 297 -6.25 16.26 -0.96
CA SER A 297 -6.63 17.32 -0.02
C SER A 297 -7.24 16.84 1.29
N THR A 298 -7.67 15.58 1.33
CA THR A 298 -8.40 15.00 2.48
C THR A 298 -7.88 13.59 2.82
N VAL A 299 -7.68 13.32 4.11
CA VAL A 299 -7.45 11.97 4.64
C VAL A 299 -8.67 11.52 5.43
N TYR A 300 -9.13 10.31 5.13
CA TYR A 300 -10.24 9.66 5.83
C TYR A 300 -9.73 8.58 6.77
N ILE A 301 -10.26 8.55 7.99
CA ILE A 301 -9.96 7.57 9.04
C ILE A 301 -11.26 6.94 9.52
N ALA A 302 -11.34 5.61 9.49
CA ALA A 302 -12.40 4.86 10.16
C ALA A 302 -11.93 4.40 11.53
N ASP A 303 -12.66 4.74 12.60
CA ASP A 303 -12.34 4.31 13.95
C ASP A 303 -13.10 3.03 14.35
N VAL A 304 -12.72 2.45 15.50
CA VAL A 304 -13.31 1.20 15.98
C VAL A 304 -14.76 1.35 16.50
N ASP A 305 -15.22 2.56 16.71
CA ASP A 305 -16.61 2.88 17.10
C ASP A 305 -17.53 3.10 15.89
N GLY A 306 -17.03 2.89 14.68
CA GLY A 306 -17.79 3.03 13.44
C GLY A 306 -18.02 4.46 13.01
N ARG A 307 -17.04 5.34 13.21
CA ARG A 307 -17.06 6.71 12.69
C ARG A 307 -16.06 6.83 11.57
N LEU A 308 -16.44 7.48 10.49
CA LEU A 308 -15.56 7.94 9.43
C LEU A 308 -15.30 9.44 9.64
N THR A 309 -14.04 9.82 9.80
CA THR A 309 -13.62 11.21 10.02
C THR A 309 -12.71 11.67 8.89
N ALA A 310 -12.98 12.85 8.35
CA ALA A 310 -12.17 13.51 7.32
C ALA A 310 -11.28 14.59 7.94
N PHE A 311 -10.04 14.66 7.47
CA PHE A 311 -9.03 15.63 7.91
C PHE A 311 -8.43 16.35 6.71
N ASP A 312 -8.13 17.64 6.89
CA ASP A 312 -7.38 18.43 5.93
C ASP A 312 -5.90 18.01 5.93
N THR A 313 -5.36 17.71 4.76
CA THR A 313 -3.96 17.25 4.62
C THR A 313 -2.93 18.36 4.86
N SER A 314 -3.32 19.61 4.79
CA SER A 314 -2.40 20.74 4.97
C SER A 314 -2.02 20.99 6.43
N ASP A 315 -2.95 20.77 7.38
CA ASP A 315 -2.76 21.11 8.79
C ASP A 315 -3.32 20.10 9.79
N GLY A 316 -3.93 19.00 9.32
CA GLY A 316 -4.47 17.91 10.15
C GLY A 316 -5.75 18.27 10.90
N LYS A 317 -6.43 19.37 10.54
CA LYS A 317 -7.70 19.71 11.16
C LYS A 317 -8.83 18.81 10.66
N GLN A 318 -9.68 18.41 11.59
CA GLN A 318 -10.90 17.71 11.27
C GLN A 318 -11.84 18.59 10.44
N LYS A 319 -12.31 18.06 9.32
CA LYS A 319 -13.33 18.68 8.44
C LYS A 319 -14.74 18.28 8.89
N TRP A 320 -14.98 16.98 9.02
CA TRP A 320 -16.25 16.39 9.44
C TRP A 320 -16.07 14.99 10.04
N THR A 321 -17.09 14.51 10.70
CA THR A 321 -17.23 13.13 11.17
C THR A 321 -18.64 12.62 10.88
N GLU A 322 -18.75 11.40 10.36
CA GLU A 322 -20.01 10.70 10.08
C GLU A 322 -20.03 9.32 10.76
N GLY A 323 -21.13 9.02 11.45
CA GLY A 323 -21.36 7.70 12.05
C GLY A 323 -21.80 6.71 10.99
N THR A 324 -21.03 5.65 10.76
CA THR A 324 -21.37 4.61 9.79
C THR A 324 -22.11 3.44 10.43
N GLY A 325 -21.95 3.26 11.75
CA GLY A 325 -22.49 2.12 12.49
C GLY A 325 -21.84 0.77 12.17
N LEU A 326 -20.76 0.79 11.37
CA LEU A 326 -19.98 -0.40 11.02
C LEU A 326 -18.99 -0.73 12.14
N GLY A 327 -18.82 -2.01 12.44
CA GLY A 327 -17.77 -2.48 13.34
C GLY A 327 -16.38 -2.42 12.70
N ILE A 328 -15.37 -2.92 13.43
CA ILE A 328 -13.99 -3.04 12.92
C ILE A 328 -14.01 -3.96 11.69
N GLY A 329 -13.39 -3.53 10.58
CA GLY A 329 -13.40 -4.40 9.40
C GLY A 329 -12.75 -3.86 8.13
N GLY A 330 -11.77 -2.98 8.25
CA GLY A 330 -10.99 -2.53 7.09
C GLY A 330 -11.06 -1.03 6.83
N SER A 331 -10.43 -0.62 5.74
CA SER A 331 -10.40 0.78 5.31
C SER A 331 -11.52 1.06 4.31
N PRO A 332 -12.08 2.27 4.29
CA PRO A 332 -13.06 2.66 3.28
C PRO A 332 -12.45 2.58 1.88
N SER A 333 -13.30 2.37 0.87
CA SER A 333 -12.91 2.48 -0.55
C SER A 333 -13.54 3.72 -1.18
N ILE A 334 -12.88 4.27 -2.22
CA ILE A 334 -13.33 5.46 -2.94
C ILE A 334 -13.53 5.09 -4.41
N ALA A 335 -14.77 5.20 -4.89
CA ALA A 335 -15.11 4.97 -6.29
C ALA A 335 -14.62 6.12 -7.20
N SER A 336 -14.58 5.89 -8.51
CA SER A 336 -14.11 6.86 -9.50
C SER A 336 -14.95 8.15 -9.57
N ASP A 337 -16.20 8.13 -9.10
CA ASP A 337 -17.07 9.29 -8.99
C ASP A 337 -16.93 10.04 -7.65
N GLY A 338 -16.01 9.60 -6.78
CA GLY A 338 -15.76 10.13 -5.45
C GLY A 338 -16.68 9.59 -4.35
N THR A 339 -17.55 8.63 -4.64
CA THR A 339 -18.36 7.96 -3.63
C THR A 339 -17.47 7.14 -2.70
N ILE A 340 -17.55 7.41 -1.40
CA ILE A 340 -16.83 6.70 -0.34
C ILE A 340 -17.73 5.58 0.16
N VAL A 341 -17.23 4.34 0.10
CA VAL A 341 -17.90 3.17 0.67
C VAL A 341 -17.14 2.76 1.94
N PRO A 342 -17.70 3.04 3.13
CA PRO A 342 -17.08 2.63 4.38
C PRO A 342 -16.97 1.11 4.48
N ALA A 343 -15.95 0.62 5.17
CA ALA A 343 -15.73 -0.79 5.42
C ALA A 343 -15.94 -1.12 6.89
N GLY A 344 -16.42 -2.32 7.15
CA GLY A 344 -16.63 -2.84 8.49
C GLY A 344 -17.52 -4.08 8.45
N GLY A 345 -17.57 -4.81 9.56
CA GLY A 345 -18.51 -5.92 9.73
C GLY A 345 -19.81 -5.47 10.39
N ASP A 346 -20.85 -6.31 10.21
CA ASP A 346 -22.12 -6.24 10.95
C ASP A 346 -22.89 -4.92 10.82
N GLY A 347 -22.83 -4.26 9.65
CA GLY A 347 -23.56 -3.04 9.37
C GLY A 347 -24.03 -2.91 7.94
N THR A 348 -24.83 -1.87 7.68
CA THR A 348 -25.44 -1.62 6.37
C THR A 348 -24.43 -1.13 5.35
N LEU A 349 -24.53 -1.61 4.12
CA LEU A 349 -23.75 -1.09 3.01
C LEU A 349 -24.25 0.32 2.64
N MET A 350 -23.36 1.29 2.52
CA MET A 350 -23.72 2.67 2.21
C MET A 350 -22.66 3.38 1.37
N GLY A 351 -23.08 4.42 0.65
CA GLY A 351 -22.21 5.37 -0.05
C GLY A 351 -22.30 6.76 0.57
N LEU A 352 -21.14 7.37 0.77
CA LEU A 352 -20.99 8.73 1.28
C LEU A 352 -20.34 9.61 0.23
N ARG A 353 -20.69 10.91 0.25
CA ARG A 353 -19.99 11.96 -0.52
C ARG A 353 -19.40 12.99 0.42
N ASP A 354 -18.16 13.35 0.18
CA ASP A 354 -17.49 14.46 0.87
C ASP A 354 -17.88 15.78 0.20
N ASN A 355 -18.55 16.68 0.95
CA ASN A 355 -18.94 18.03 0.51
C ASN A 355 -17.99 19.10 1.07
N GLY A 356 -16.81 18.71 1.60
CA GLY A 356 -15.79 19.58 2.14
C GLY A 356 -15.90 19.79 3.65
N ASP A 357 -17.03 20.20 4.16
CA ASP A 357 -17.30 20.44 5.59
C ASP A 357 -18.33 19.48 6.20
N SER A 358 -18.84 18.56 5.41
CA SER A 358 -19.84 17.57 5.81
C SER A 358 -19.80 16.33 4.91
N ALA A 359 -20.23 15.19 5.42
CA ALA A 359 -20.52 14.00 4.64
C ALA A 359 -22.02 13.93 4.33
N GLU A 360 -22.35 13.48 3.11
CA GLU A 360 -23.71 13.20 2.68
C GLU A 360 -23.87 11.71 2.42
N ARG A 361 -24.90 11.08 2.99
CA ARG A 361 -25.27 9.70 2.62
C ARG A 361 -26.01 9.75 1.29
N VAL A 362 -25.33 9.36 0.20
CA VAL A 362 -25.91 9.36 -1.15
C VAL A 362 -26.83 8.17 -1.38
N TRP A 363 -26.55 7.05 -0.71
CA TRP A 363 -27.39 5.87 -0.68
C TRP A 363 -27.12 5.00 0.55
N VAL A 364 -28.10 4.20 0.97
CA VAL A 364 -28.02 3.22 2.07
C VAL A 364 -28.78 1.96 1.67
N ARG A 365 -28.22 0.79 1.94
CA ARG A 365 -28.78 -0.54 1.67
C ARG A 365 -29.04 -1.26 2.99
N ASP A 366 -30.22 -1.01 3.57
CA ASP A 366 -30.67 -1.65 4.83
C ASP A 366 -30.97 -3.14 4.67
N ASP A 367 -31.07 -3.61 3.42
CA ASP A 367 -31.29 -5.01 3.05
C ASP A 367 -29.99 -5.82 2.88
N VAL A 368 -28.83 -5.18 3.03
CA VAL A 368 -27.51 -5.78 2.81
C VAL A 368 -26.63 -5.58 4.04
N GLU A 369 -26.16 -6.67 4.60
CA GLU A 369 -25.19 -6.65 5.72
C GLU A 369 -23.77 -6.88 5.19
N HIS A 370 -22.91 -5.92 5.41
CA HIS A 370 -21.52 -5.91 4.93
C HIS A 370 -20.65 -6.92 5.72
N ALA A 371 -19.80 -7.68 5.03
CA ALA A 371 -18.95 -8.71 5.63
C ALA A 371 -17.47 -8.62 5.19
N GLY A 372 -17.05 -7.51 4.59
CA GLY A 372 -15.67 -7.28 4.15
C GLY A 372 -15.49 -5.93 3.49
N ALA A 373 -14.24 -5.48 3.29
CA ALA A 373 -13.94 -4.24 2.58
C ALA A 373 -14.25 -4.35 1.08
N ALA A 374 -14.81 -3.29 0.50
CA ALA A 374 -15.15 -3.23 -0.91
C ALA A 374 -13.93 -2.85 -1.76
N ALA A 375 -13.82 -3.44 -2.97
CA ALA A 375 -12.98 -2.99 -4.06
C ALA A 375 -13.81 -2.18 -5.06
N GLN A 376 -13.25 -1.09 -5.59
CA GLN A 376 -13.86 -0.26 -6.62
C GLN A 376 -13.16 -0.47 -7.96
N SER A 377 -13.91 -0.72 -9.03
CA SER A 377 -13.38 -0.87 -10.38
C SER A 377 -13.59 0.38 -11.24
N ALA A 378 -12.82 0.51 -12.32
CA ALA A 378 -12.82 1.69 -13.18
C ALA A 378 -14.17 1.99 -13.85
N ASP A 379 -15.01 1.00 -14.03
CA ASP A 379 -16.32 1.11 -14.66
C ASP A 379 -17.46 1.50 -13.69
N GLY A 380 -17.08 2.00 -12.49
CA GLY A 380 -18.03 2.51 -11.50
C GLY A 380 -18.76 1.42 -10.70
N ARG A 381 -18.19 0.22 -10.66
CA ARG A 381 -18.74 -0.88 -9.87
C ARG A 381 -17.96 -1.08 -8.58
N GLY A 382 -18.70 -1.41 -7.52
CA GLY A 382 -18.15 -1.89 -6.27
C GLY A 382 -18.33 -3.40 -6.14
N HIS A 383 -17.35 -4.06 -5.52
CA HIS A 383 -17.34 -5.49 -5.26
C HIS A 383 -17.06 -5.73 -3.79
N THR A 384 -17.98 -6.36 -3.08
CA THR A 384 -17.83 -6.63 -1.65
C THR A 384 -18.47 -7.93 -1.26
N VAL A 385 -18.07 -8.47 -0.12
CA VAL A 385 -18.74 -9.65 0.45
C VAL A 385 -19.82 -9.18 1.43
N VAL A 386 -20.97 -9.81 1.32
CA VAL A 386 -22.16 -9.55 2.14
C VAL A 386 -22.69 -10.85 2.73
N ARG A 387 -23.51 -10.75 3.79
CA ARG A 387 -24.22 -11.89 4.30
C ARG A 387 -25.36 -12.29 3.36
N ASP A 388 -25.53 -13.60 3.18
CA ASP A 388 -26.61 -14.20 2.39
C ASP A 388 -27.19 -15.40 3.17
N GLY A 389 -28.26 -15.16 3.91
CA GLY A 389 -28.77 -16.13 4.87
C GLY A 389 -27.73 -16.51 5.93
N ASP A 390 -27.45 -17.81 6.05
CA ASP A 390 -26.42 -18.32 6.96
C ASP A 390 -24.99 -18.30 6.34
N GLY A 391 -24.86 -17.89 5.07
CA GLY A 391 -23.61 -17.88 4.31
C GLY A 391 -23.13 -16.48 3.92
N LEU A 392 -22.27 -16.45 2.91
CA LEU A 392 -21.73 -15.23 2.32
C LEU A 392 -21.93 -15.22 0.81
N ALA A 393 -22.06 -14.03 0.23
CA ALA A 393 -22.05 -13.81 -1.21
C ALA A 393 -21.14 -12.64 -1.61
N LEU A 394 -20.51 -12.74 -2.77
CA LEU A 394 -19.86 -11.64 -3.44
C LEU A 394 -20.91 -10.82 -4.17
N LEU A 395 -21.15 -9.60 -3.69
CA LEU A 395 -22.06 -8.63 -4.30
C LEU A 395 -21.29 -7.70 -5.23
N THR A 396 -21.75 -7.57 -6.47
CA THR A 396 -21.37 -6.49 -7.38
C THR A 396 -22.49 -5.46 -7.41
N PHE A 397 -22.18 -4.20 -7.18
CA PHE A 397 -23.14 -3.11 -7.10
C PHE A 397 -22.66 -1.88 -7.88
N ASP A 398 -23.59 -1.04 -8.28
CA ASP A 398 -23.30 0.29 -8.84
C ASP A 398 -22.83 1.21 -7.72
N ALA A 399 -21.60 1.73 -7.80
CA ALA A 399 -21.00 2.52 -6.72
C ALA A 399 -21.72 3.86 -6.49
N ALA A 400 -22.34 4.43 -7.53
CA ALA A 400 -23.04 5.73 -7.44
C ALA A 400 -24.43 5.61 -6.83
N THR A 401 -25.12 4.46 -6.98
CA THR A 401 -26.51 4.27 -6.54
C THR A 401 -26.69 3.23 -5.45
N GLY A 402 -25.73 2.33 -5.27
CA GLY A 402 -25.81 1.17 -4.37
C GLY A 402 -26.67 0.01 -4.92
N ASP A 403 -27.18 0.11 -6.15
CA ASP A 403 -28.02 -0.93 -6.74
C ASP A 403 -27.22 -2.20 -7.02
N SER A 404 -27.80 -3.37 -6.67
CA SER A 404 -27.19 -4.65 -6.97
C SER A 404 -27.18 -4.93 -8.48
N ILE A 405 -26.01 -5.28 -9.01
CA ILE A 405 -25.84 -5.70 -10.41
C ILE A 405 -25.80 -7.22 -10.48
N ASP A 406 -25.05 -7.86 -9.57
CA ASP A 406 -24.88 -9.31 -9.51
C ASP A 406 -24.57 -9.77 -8.08
N SER A 407 -24.89 -11.01 -7.76
CA SER A 407 -24.56 -11.64 -6.48
C SER A 407 -24.20 -13.10 -6.67
N GLN A 408 -23.02 -13.49 -6.20
CA GLN A 408 -22.48 -14.85 -6.36
C GLN A 408 -22.18 -15.47 -5.01
N PRO A 409 -22.72 -16.66 -4.67
CA PRO A 409 -22.49 -17.27 -3.38
C PRO A 409 -21.03 -17.67 -3.17
N LEU A 410 -20.52 -17.51 -1.94
CA LEU A 410 -19.30 -18.12 -1.45
C LEU A 410 -19.67 -19.45 -0.78
N PRO A 411 -19.49 -20.60 -1.44
CA PRO A 411 -19.96 -21.88 -0.92
C PRO A 411 -19.18 -22.28 0.34
N ASP A 412 -19.90 -22.84 1.30
CA ASP A 412 -19.36 -23.46 2.51
C ASP A 412 -18.54 -22.47 3.41
N VAL A 413 -18.80 -21.16 3.29
CA VAL A 413 -18.13 -20.11 4.06
C VAL A 413 -19.10 -19.40 4.99
N VAL A 414 -18.67 -19.23 6.23
CA VAL A 414 -19.37 -18.44 7.26
C VAL A 414 -18.39 -17.46 7.89
N GLY A 415 -18.89 -16.43 8.55
CA GLY A 415 -18.08 -15.45 9.26
C GLY A 415 -17.78 -14.21 8.41
N THR A 416 -16.50 -13.88 8.21
CA THR A 416 -16.04 -12.66 7.52
C THR A 416 -14.97 -12.98 6.48
N THR A 417 -14.73 -12.03 5.58
CA THR A 417 -13.64 -12.05 4.61
C THR A 417 -12.65 -10.93 4.87
N VAL A 418 -11.46 -11.03 4.28
CA VAL A 418 -10.40 -10.01 4.40
C VAL A 418 -10.57 -8.84 3.43
N GLY A 419 -11.69 -8.78 2.73
CA GLY A 419 -11.96 -7.81 1.66
C GLY A 419 -11.79 -8.40 0.27
N THR A 420 -12.04 -7.56 -0.73
CA THR A 420 -11.95 -7.93 -2.15
C THR A 420 -10.75 -7.25 -2.81
N SER A 421 -10.22 -7.88 -3.85
CA SER A 421 -9.13 -7.39 -4.69
C SER A 421 -9.48 -7.63 -6.16
N VAL A 422 -8.95 -6.81 -7.07
CA VAL A 422 -9.23 -6.92 -8.52
C VAL A 422 -7.96 -7.29 -9.27
N GLY A 423 -8.02 -8.33 -10.09
CA GLY A 423 -6.92 -8.78 -10.94
C GLY A 423 -6.81 -7.98 -12.24
N PRO A 424 -5.69 -8.13 -12.99
CA PRO A 424 -5.41 -7.31 -14.16
C PRO A 424 -6.41 -7.48 -15.32
N ASP A 425 -7.07 -8.62 -15.42
CA ASP A 425 -8.06 -8.88 -16.46
C ASP A 425 -9.51 -8.85 -15.92
N GLY A 426 -9.74 -8.12 -14.82
CA GLY A 426 -11.06 -7.95 -14.23
C GLY A 426 -11.52 -9.11 -13.35
N GLN A 427 -10.62 -9.98 -12.93
CA GLN A 427 -10.94 -11.01 -11.93
C GLN A 427 -11.21 -10.34 -10.57
N VAL A 428 -12.20 -10.84 -9.84
CA VAL A 428 -12.46 -10.44 -8.45
C VAL A 428 -12.04 -11.56 -7.52
N VAL A 429 -11.18 -11.24 -6.56
CA VAL A 429 -10.61 -12.18 -5.59
C VAL A 429 -11.03 -11.80 -4.20
N THR A 430 -11.46 -12.76 -3.41
CA THR A 430 -11.65 -12.61 -1.96
C THR A 430 -11.11 -13.82 -1.22
N ALA A 431 -10.79 -13.67 0.05
CA ALA A 431 -10.41 -14.79 0.90
C ALA A 431 -11.24 -14.76 2.20
N SER A 432 -11.72 -15.93 2.61
CA SER A 432 -12.34 -16.08 3.91
C SER A 432 -11.30 -16.04 5.02
N TYR A 433 -11.70 -15.60 6.20
CA TYR A 433 -10.86 -15.68 7.39
C TYR A 433 -10.39 -17.11 7.69
N LEU A 434 -11.21 -18.13 7.32
CA LEU A 434 -10.86 -19.54 7.48
C LEU A 434 -9.79 -20.03 6.49
N GLY A 435 -9.40 -19.19 5.51
CA GLY A 435 -8.27 -19.47 4.64
C GLY A 435 -8.63 -20.05 3.28
N GLU A 436 -9.85 -19.84 2.80
CA GLU A 436 -10.23 -20.19 1.43
C GLU A 436 -10.18 -18.97 0.53
N ILE A 437 -9.52 -19.08 -0.61
CA ILE A 437 -9.46 -18.07 -1.66
C ILE A 437 -10.50 -18.40 -2.72
N PHE A 438 -11.25 -17.39 -3.15
CA PHE A 438 -12.25 -17.46 -4.21
C PHE A 438 -11.88 -16.48 -5.32
N THR A 439 -12.01 -16.92 -6.57
CA THR A 439 -11.79 -16.09 -7.76
C THR A 439 -13.00 -16.15 -8.66
N TYR A 440 -13.40 -14.99 -9.16
CA TYR A 440 -14.54 -14.81 -10.06
C TYR A 440 -14.11 -13.99 -11.28
N THR A 441 -14.72 -14.28 -12.44
CA THR A 441 -14.59 -13.49 -13.69
C THR A 441 -15.96 -13.18 -14.26
N GLY A 442 -16.05 -12.06 -15.02
CA GLY A 442 -17.25 -11.61 -15.70
C GLY A 442 -17.16 -11.64 -17.22
#